data_0912d4a4fa76b44c48322db4f7b26d37
#
_entry.id   0912d4a4fa76b44c48322db4f7b26d37
#
_cell.length_a   1.000
_cell.length_b   1.000
_cell.length_c   1.000
_cell.angle_alpha   90.00
_cell.angle_beta   90.00
_cell.angle_gamma   90.00
#
_symmetry.space_group_name_H-M   'P 1'
#
loop_
_entity.id
_entity.type
_entity.pdbx_description
1 polymer ?
#
loop_
_entity_poly.entity_id
_entity_poly.type
_entity_poly.pdbx_seq_one_letter_code
_entity_poly.pdbx_strand_id
1 'polypeptide(L)'
;LSQQLARNLYNKRIGKEQTVGRKLKEMVTAVQLERRYTKPEIIEMYLNTVEFPYNAWGIEAASRVFYGKDPIDLNELESATLVGMLKGITMYNPIRRPERSRQRRNTVLAQMIKRDLLDASFLEEHRADSVGAVYQSSAITKSIAPHFAEAVRKELVVFAEQTGLDIYDDGLIAYTTLDSRMQAMAQAAVDSVLPCLEAVADWEWSDVGTDERVW
;
A
#
# COMPACT_ATOMS: atom_id res chain seq x y z
N LEU A 1 -2.24 4.01 19.44
CA LEU A 1 -1.56 3.14 18.49
C LEU A 1 -1.83 1.67 18.82
N SER A 2 -1.50 1.19 20.05
CA SER A 2 -1.63 -0.20 20.47
C SER A 2 -3.03 -0.78 20.31
N GLN A 3 -4.10 0.00 20.55
CA GLN A 3 -5.48 -0.43 20.28
C GLN A 3 -5.77 -0.61 18.79
N GLN A 4 -5.19 0.22 17.94
CA GLN A 4 -5.32 0.09 16.48
C GLN A 4 -4.56 -1.15 16.00
N LEU A 5 -3.35 -1.39 16.52
CA LEU A 5 -2.58 -2.59 16.25
C LEU A 5 -3.34 -3.85 16.69
N ALA A 6 -3.88 -3.86 17.91
CA ALA A 6 -4.70 -4.97 18.40
C ALA A 6 -5.87 -5.27 17.45
N ARG A 7 -6.54 -4.25 16.95
CA ARG A 7 -7.61 -4.39 15.96
C ARG A 7 -7.11 -4.94 14.63
N ASN A 8 -5.95 -4.51 14.15
CA ASN A 8 -5.39 -4.99 12.87
C ASN A 8 -4.98 -6.47 12.97
N LEU A 9 -4.24 -6.84 14.02
CA LEU A 9 -3.72 -8.19 14.20
C LEU A 9 -4.80 -9.23 14.58
N TYR A 10 -5.78 -8.83 15.39
CA TYR A 10 -6.77 -9.74 15.98
C TYR A 10 -8.20 -9.47 15.52
N ASN A 11 -8.36 -8.99 14.27
CA ASN A 11 -9.65 -8.63 13.71
C ASN A 11 -10.70 -9.76 13.82
N LYS A 12 -10.30 -11.02 13.55
CA LYS A 12 -11.17 -12.20 13.66
C LYS A 12 -11.67 -12.45 15.12
N ARG A 13 -10.83 -12.20 16.13
CA ARG A 13 -11.16 -12.41 17.56
C ARG A 13 -11.89 -11.23 18.19
N ILE A 14 -11.55 -10.01 17.76
CA ILE A 14 -12.11 -8.77 18.30
C ILE A 14 -13.48 -8.48 17.67
N GLY A 15 -13.67 -8.83 16.39
CA GLY A 15 -14.89 -8.62 15.62
C GLY A 15 -14.93 -7.26 14.94
N LYS A 16 -15.81 -7.13 13.94
CA LYS A 16 -15.98 -5.90 13.12
C LYS A 16 -17.08 -4.97 13.63
N GLU A 17 -17.97 -5.46 14.49
CA GLU A 17 -19.13 -4.71 14.98
C GLU A 17 -18.72 -3.54 15.88
N GLN A 18 -19.44 -2.42 15.74
CA GLN A 18 -19.17 -1.23 16.56
C GLN A 18 -19.88 -1.33 17.93
N THR A 19 -19.38 -2.21 18.81
CA THR A 19 -19.94 -2.46 20.13
C THR A 19 -18.99 -2.04 21.26
N VAL A 20 -19.53 -1.76 22.43
CA VAL A 20 -18.74 -1.47 23.64
C VAL A 20 -17.87 -2.69 24.00
N GLY A 21 -18.40 -3.91 23.85
CA GLY A 21 -17.67 -5.15 24.11
C GLY A 21 -16.43 -5.30 23.23
N ARG A 22 -16.52 -4.93 21.93
CA ARG A 22 -15.36 -4.87 21.05
C ARG A 22 -14.30 -3.91 21.59
N LYS A 23 -14.71 -2.71 22.02
CA LYS A 23 -13.77 -1.71 22.53
C LYS A 23 -13.04 -2.19 23.79
N LEU A 24 -13.72 -2.93 24.64
CA LEU A 24 -13.11 -3.53 25.82
C LEU A 24 -12.06 -4.60 25.42
N LYS A 25 -12.39 -5.45 24.44
CA LYS A 25 -11.43 -6.44 23.90
C LYS A 25 -10.19 -5.77 23.30
N GLU A 26 -10.36 -4.70 22.50
CA GLU A 26 -9.26 -3.90 21.98
C GLU A 26 -8.35 -3.36 23.10
N MET A 27 -8.94 -2.82 24.18
CA MET A 27 -8.18 -2.28 25.31
C MET A 27 -7.40 -3.36 26.05
N VAL A 28 -8.03 -4.49 26.37
CA VAL A 28 -7.34 -5.61 27.04
C VAL A 28 -6.20 -6.17 26.20
N THR A 29 -6.44 -6.36 24.90
CA THR A 29 -5.41 -6.83 23.97
C THR A 29 -4.27 -5.82 23.84
N ALA A 30 -4.57 -4.52 23.79
CA ALA A 30 -3.55 -3.46 23.74
C ALA A 30 -2.65 -3.47 24.99
N VAL A 31 -3.22 -3.66 26.18
CA VAL A 31 -2.44 -3.80 27.43
C VAL A 31 -1.55 -5.04 27.37
N GLN A 32 -2.03 -6.14 26.82
CA GLN A 32 -1.22 -7.36 26.67
C GLN A 32 -0.06 -7.15 25.70
N LEU A 33 -0.29 -6.43 24.59
CA LEU A 33 0.77 -6.06 23.65
C LEU A 33 1.83 -5.17 24.32
N GLU A 34 1.42 -4.13 25.04
CA GLU A 34 2.33 -3.21 25.72
C GLU A 34 3.14 -3.85 26.87
N ARG A 35 2.66 -4.98 27.41
CA ARG A 35 3.40 -5.76 28.40
C ARG A 35 4.45 -6.70 27.77
N ARG A 36 4.25 -7.09 26.51
CA ARG A 36 5.11 -8.06 25.82
C ARG A 36 6.13 -7.44 24.91
N TYR A 37 5.79 -6.29 24.33
CA TYR A 37 6.57 -5.63 23.28
C TYR A 37 6.95 -4.21 23.69
N THR A 38 8.12 -3.79 23.28
CA THR A 38 8.60 -2.42 23.43
C THR A 38 7.84 -1.46 22.51
N LYS A 39 7.91 -0.15 22.79
CA LYS A 39 7.31 0.86 21.90
C LYS A 39 7.79 0.80 20.45
N PRO A 40 9.12 0.66 20.17
CA PRO A 40 9.60 0.49 18.80
C PRO A 40 8.99 -0.72 18.10
N GLU A 41 8.96 -1.88 18.75
CA GLU A 41 8.36 -3.11 18.18
C GLU A 41 6.87 -2.95 17.88
N ILE A 42 6.12 -2.26 18.75
CA ILE A 42 4.70 -1.95 18.52
C ILE A 42 4.52 -1.02 17.32
N ILE A 43 5.40 -0.04 17.14
CA ILE A 43 5.39 0.87 15.99
C ILE A 43 5.71 0.10 14.71
N GLU A 44 6.72 -0.73 14.74
CA GLU A 44 7.13 -1.57 13.62
C GLU A 44 5.99 -2.51 13.18
N MET A 45 5.42 -3.27 14.12
CA MET A 45 4.26 -4.12 13.83
C MET A 45 3.09 -3.33 13.26
N TYR A 46 2.81 -2.12 13.79
CA TYR A 46 1.74 -1.27 13.30
C TYR A 46 2.00 -0.82 11.86
N LEU A 47 3.19 -0.30 11.59
CA LEU A 47 3.57 0.16 10.26
C LEU A 47 3.59 -0.96 9.21
N ASN A 48 3.89 -2.19 9.62
CA ASN A 48 3.86 -3.35 8.74
C ASN A 48 2.46 -3.94 8.50
N THR A 49 1.48 -3.62 9.36
CA THR A 49 0.12 -4.18 9.27
C THR A 49 -0.96 -3.19 8.85
N VAL A 50 -0.66 -1.90 8.80
CA VAL A 50 -1.65 -0.89 8.44
C VAL A 50 -1.95 -0.91 6.95
N GLU A 51 -3.22 -0.82 6.61
CA GLU A 51 -3.68 -0.72 5.23
C GLU A 51 -3.56 0.72 4.73
N PHE A 52 -3.01 0.88 3.53
CA PHE A 52 -2.99 2.11 2.74
C PHE A 52 -3.85 1.96 1.48
N PRO A 53 -4.20 3.05 0.79
CA PRO A 53 -4.90 2.98 -0.50
C PRO A 53 -4.12 2.16 -1.54
N TYR A 54 -4.84 1.71 -2.56
CA TYR A 54 -4.30 0.91 -3.68
C TYR A 54 -3.76 -0.46 -3.27
N ASN A 55 -4.42 -1.09 -2.30
CA ASN A 55 -4.08 -2.42 -1.79
C ASN A 55 -2.62 -2.52 -1.27
N ALA A 56 -2.08 -1.41 -0.77
CA ALA A 56 -0.75 -1.36 -0.18
C ALA A 56 -0.83 -1.69 1.32
N TRP A 57 -0.34 -2.86 1.70
CA TRP A 57 -0.28 -3.30 3.10
C TRP A 57 1.10 -3.04 3.68
N GLY A 58 1.12 -2.27 4.75
CA GLY A 58 2.35 -1.86 5.42
C GLY A 58 3.05 -0.69 4.75
N ILE A 59 4.02 -0.14 5.49
CA ILE A 59 4.75 1.07 5.09
C ILE A 59 5.65 0.83 3.87
N GLU A 60 6.18 -0.40 3.72
CA GLU A 60 7.03 -0.75 2.60
C GLU A 60 6.24 -0.71 1.28
N ALA A 61 5.09 -1.37 1.24
CA ALA A 61 4.23 -1.34 0.07
C ALA A 61 3.74 0.10 -0.23
N ALA A 62 3.36 0.85 0.81
CA ALA A 62 2.95 2.25 0.65
C ALA A 62 4.08 3.13 0.10
N SER A 63 5.29 3.02 0.62
CA SER A 63 6.46 3.77 0.15
C SER A 63 6.70 3.52 -1.35
N ARG A 64 6.66 2.28 -1.77
CA ARG A 64 6.84 1.90 -3.18
C ARG A 64 5.68 2.36 -4.06
N VAL A 65 4.44 2.24 -3.59
CA VAL A 65 3.24 2.65 -4.35
C VAL A 65 3.16 4.15 -4.57
N PHE A 66 3.51 4.96 -3.56
CA PHE A 66 3.37 6.41 -3.63
C PHE A 66 4.63 7.13 -4.12
N TYR A 67 5.82 6.56 -3.89
CA TYR A 67 7.10 7.22 -4.15
C TYR A 67 8.10 6.38 -4.95
N GLY A 68 7.82 5.08 -5.17
CA GLY A 68 8.74 4.16 -5.87
C GLY A 68 10.04 3.89 -5.13
N LYS A 69 10.08 4.13 -3.81
CA LYS A 69 11.25 4.05 -2.94
C LYS A 69 11.05 3.03 -1.83
N ASP A 70 12.16 2.55 -1.29
CA ASP A 70 12.12 1.80 -0.04
C ASP A 70 11.91 2.76 1.15
N PRO A 71 11.35 2.31 2.28
CA PRO A 71 11.04 3.19 3.42
C PRO A 71 12.24 3.96 3.97
N ILE A 72 13.44 3.39 3.88
CA ILE A 72 14.67 4.01 4.35
C ILE A 72 15.11 5.21 3.50
N ASP A 73 14.68 5.25 2.22
CA ASP A 73 15.02 6.28 1.24
C ASP A 73 14.02 7.43 1.20
N LEU A 74 12.95 7.35 2.03
CA LEU A 74 11.97 8.42 2.15
C LEU A 74 12.58 9.63 2.85
N ASN A 75 12.37 10.82 2.28
CA ASN A 75 12.69 12.06 2.97
C ASN A 75 11.61 12.43 4.01
N GLU A 76 11.84 13.51 4.75
CA GLU A 76 10.96 13.98 5.83
C GLU A 76 9.55 14.34 5.32
N LEU A 77 9.45 14.94 4.13
CA LEU A 77 8.17 15.33 3.53
C LEU A 77 7.35 14.10 3.11
N GLU A 78 7.99 13.14 2.49
CA GLU A 78 7.39 11.87 2.05
C GLU A 78 6.94 11.05 3.26
N SER A 79 7.80 10.89 4.25
CA SER A 79 7.52 10.22 5.52
C SER A 79 6.35 10.88 6.26
N ALA A 80 6.34 12.21 6.39
CA ALA A 80 5.26 12.95 7.03
C ALA A 80 3.94 12.83 6.25
N THR A 81 3.99 12.68 4.92
CA THR A 81 2.80 12.45 4.08
C THR A 81 2.19 11.08 4.36
N LEU A 82 2.98 10.01 4.36
CA LEU A 82 2.51 8.65 4.65
C LEU A 82 1.97 8.55 6.10
N VAL A 83 2.69 9.08 7.09
CA VAL A 83 2.22 9.14 8.48
C VAL A 83 0.94 9.97 8.60
N GLY A 84 0.85 11.08 7.88
CA GLY A 84 -0.34 11.93 7.83
C GLY A 84 -1.57 11.19 7.33
N MET A 85 -1.39 10.30 6.37
CA MET A 85 -2.45 9.50 5.77
C MET A 85 -3.08 8.48 6.74
N LEU A 86 -2.34 8.03 7.77
CA LEU A 86 -2.84 7.08 8.79
C LEU A 86 -4.04 7.61 9.59
N LYS A 87 -4.27 8.91 9.63
CA LYS A 87 -5.45 9.49 10.25
C LYS A 87 -6.74 9.22 9.47
N GLY A 88 -6.62 9.04 8.15
CA GLY A 88 -7.76 8.77 7.26
C GLY A 88 -7.28 8.57 5.83
N ILE A 89 -7.06 7.35 5.46
CA ILE A 89 -6.43 6.94 4.20
C ILE A 89 -7.15 7.44 2.94
N THR A 90 -8.47 7.56 2.98
CA THR A 90 -9.25 8.10 1.87
C THR A 90 -9.23 9.63 1.85
N MET A 91 -9.29 10.26 3.04
CA MET A 91 -9.40 11.71 3.18
C MET A 91 -8.08 12.41 2.83
N TYR A 92 -6.96 11.80 3.20
CA TYR A 92 -5.61 12.35 3.04
C TYR A 92 -4.80 11.63 1.95
N ASN A 93 -5.48 10.99 0.98
CA ASN A 93 -4.84 10.35 -0.16
C ASN A 93 -4.09 11.39 -1.01
N PRO A 94 -2.76 11.30 -1.15
CA PRO A 94 -1.95 12.33 -1.80
C PRO A 94 -2.20 12.43 -3.31
N ILE A 95 -2.67 11.35 -3.95
CA ILE A 95 -2.96 11.32 -5.39
C ILE A 95 -4.36 11.90 -5.66
N ARG A 96 -5.36 11.47 -4.89
CA ARG A 96 -6.76 11.92 -5.11
C ARG A 96 -7.06 13.27 -4.50
N ARG A 97 -6.36 13.65 -3.42
CA ARG A 97 -6.63 14.87 -2.64
C ARG A 97 -5.31 15.54 -2.20
N PRO A 98 -4.47 15.99 -3.13
CA PRO A 98 -3.12 16.47 -2.85
C PRO A 98 -3.11 17.64 -1.86
N GLU A 99 -4.06 18.59 -1.97
CA GLU A 99 -4.14 19.74 -1.07
C GLU A 99 -4.44 19.33 0.38
N ARG A 100 -5.38 18.42 0.60
CA ARG A 100 -5.68 17.91 1.95
C ARG A 100 -4.52 17.11 2.52
N SER A 101 -3.88 16.34 1.68
CA SER A 101 -2.68 15.59 2.05
C SER A 101 -1.54 16.52 2.45
N ARG A 102 -1.29 17.59 1.68
CA ARG A 102 -0.31 18.63 2.00
C ARG A 102 -0.58 19.31 3.34
N GLN A 103 -1.81 19.73 3.58
CA GLN A 103 -2.20 20.33 4.87
C GLN A 103 -1.98 19.36 6.04
N ARG A 104 -2.28 18.09 5.83
CA ARG A 104 -2.08 17.06 6.84
C ARG A 104 -0.59 16.76 7.06
N ARG A 105 0.23 16.68 6.00
CA ARG A 105 1.69 16.60 6.07
C ARG A 105 2.25 17.73 6.92
N ASN A 106 1.86 18.97 6.62
CA ASN A 106 2.32 20.14 7.37
C ASN A 106 1.92 20.08 8.85
N THR A 107 0.77 19.49 9.18
CA THR A 107 0.40 19.22 10.57
C THR A 107 1.34 18.22 11.24
N VAL A 108 1.78 17.18 10.52
CA VAL A 108 2.75 16.19 11.03
C VAL A 108 4.10 16.85 11.24
N LEU A 109 4.60 17.63 10.26
CA LEU A 109 5.85 18.37 10.37
C LEU A 109 5.84 19.34 11.57
N ALA A 110 4.75 20.06 11.79
CA ALA A 110 4.60 20.93 12.97
C ALA A 110 4.69 20.14 14.29
N GLN A 111 4.19 18.89 14.33
CA GLN A 111 4.35 18.05 15.51
C GLN A 111 5.79 17.53 15.68
N MET A 112 6.51 17.29 14.56
CA MET A 112 7.93 16.91 14.61
C MET A 112 8.77 18.07 15.14
N ILE A 113 8.54 19.30 14.68
CA ILE A 113 9.19 20.52 15.19
C ILE A 113 8.91 20.70 16.68
N LYS A 114 7.66 20.55 17.11
CA LYS A 114 7.29 20.66 18.54
C LYS A 114 8.01 19.65 19.44
N ARG A 115 8.56 18.59 18.86
CA ARG A 115 9.31 17.53 19.56
C ARG A 115 10.81 17.59 19.31
N ASP A 116 11.29 18.71 18.77
CA ASP A 116 12.72 18.96 18.48
C ASP A 116 13.33 17.92 17.52
N LEU A 117 12.50 17.37 16.61
CA LEU A 117 12.94 16.43 15.57
C LEU A 117 13.29 17.12 14.25
N LEU A 118 12.82 18.36 14.06
CA LEU A 118 13.08 19.20 12.88
C LEU A 118 13.18 20.66 13.31
N ASP A 119 13.95 21.43 12.57
CA ASP A 119 14.04 22.88 12.76
C ASP A 119 12.76 23.61 12.34
N ALA A 120 12.47 24.72 12.99
CA ALA A 120 11.27 25.51 12.68
C ALA A 120 11.28 26.07 11.24
N SER A 121 12.47 26.42 10.71
CA SER A 121 12.66 26.88 9.34
C SER A 121 12.21 25.86 8.28
N PHE A 122 12.37 24.57 8.58
CA PHE A 122 12.01 23.49 7.64
C PHE A 122 10.55 23.54 7.19
N LEU A 123 9.62 23.81 8.09
CA LEU A 123 8.21 23.91 7.75
C LEU A 123 7.93 25.15 6.89
N GLU A 124 8.54 26.28 7.20
CA GLU A 124 8.34 27.53 6.44
C GLU A 124 8.88 27.39 5.00
N GLU A 125 10.03 26.74 4.82
CA GLU A 125 10.64 26.50 3.52
C GLU A 125 9.79 25.54 2.65
N HIS A 126 9.25 24.47 3.26
CA HIS A 126 8.58 23.38 2.53
C HIS A 126 7.05 23.37 2.63
N ARG A 127 6.47 24.39 3.26
CA ARG A 127 5.01 24.46 3.49
C ARG A 127 4.18 24.43 2.21
N ALA A 128 4.68 25.06 1.15
CA ALA A 128 4.02 25.17 -0.14
C ALA A 128 4.31 24.02 -1.10
N ASP A 129 5.34 23.20 -0.79
CA ASP A 129 5.78 22.13 -1.67
C ASP A 129 4.67 21.12 -1.94
N SER A 130 4.64 20.61 -3.15
CA SER A 130 3.74 19.52 -3.52
C SER A 130 4.04 18.26 -2.69
N VAL A 131 3.08 17.35 -2.59
CA VAL A 131 3.31 16.07 -1.90
C VAL A 131 4.17 15.09 -2.69
N GLY A 132 4.41 15.35 -3.99
CA GLY A 132 5.29 14.57 -4.85
C GLY A 132 4.89 13.11 -5.09
N ALA A 133 3.75 12.69 -4.59
CA ALA A 133 3.30 11.31 -4.72
C ALA A 133 2.76 11.03 -6.13
N VAL A 134 3.25 9.97 -6.74
CA VAL A 134 2.80 9.47 -8.05
C VAL A 134 2.47 7.99 -7.92
N TYR A 135 1.28 7.60 -8.37
CA TYR A 135 0.89 6.19 -8.30
C TYR A 135 1.80 5.31 -9.16
N GLN A 136 2.49 4.40 -8.49
CA GLN A 136 3.36 3.42 -9.12
C GLN A 136 2.62 2.08 -9.19
N SER A 137 1.91 1.84 -10.27
CA SER A 137 1.14 0.59 -10.45
C SER A 137 2.02 -0.67 -10.41
N SER A 138 3.26 -0.56 -10.89
CA SER A 138 4.26 -1.63 -10.86
C SER A 138 4.85 -1.93 -9.48
N ALA A 139 4.67 -1.03 -8.51
CA ALA A 139 5.25 -1.18 -7.16
C ALA A 139 4.57 -2.27 -6.33
N ILE A 140 3.29 -2.53 -6.60
CA ILE A 140 2.53 -3.62 -5.93
C ILE A 140 2.99 -4.98 -6.43
N THR A 141 3.59 -5.04 -7.61
CA THR A 141 3.92 -6.28 -8.29
C THR A 141 5.39 -6.32 -8.73
N LYS A 142 6.32 -6.39 -7.78
CA LYS A 142 7.68 -6.88 -8.08
C LYS A 142 7.68 -8.42 -8.33
N SER A 143 6.54 -8.97 -8.71
CA SER A 143 6.50 -10.35 -9.19
C SER A 143 7.07 -10.40 -10.60
N ILE A 144 7.97 -11.32 -10.85
CA ILE A 144 8.52 -11.61 -12.18
C ILE A 144 7.39 -11.91 -13.19
N ALA A 145 6.25 -12.39 -12.70
CA ALA A 145 5.08 -12.77 -13.49
C ALA A 145 3.78 -12.40 -12.76
N PRO A 146 3.36 -11.13 -12.74
CA PRO A 146 2.21 -10.67 -11.95
C PRO A 146 0.88 -11.34 -12.36
N HIS A 147 0.64 -11.51 -13.65
CA HIS A 147 -0.56 -12.17 -14.16
C HIS A 147 -0.60 -13.65 -13.78
N PHE A 148 0.55 -14.33 -13.84
CA PHE A 148 0.67 -15.70 -13.39
C PHE A 148 0.47 -15.84 -11.88
N ALA A 149 1.09 -14.96 -11.09
CA ALA A 149 0.91 -14.92 -9.64
C ALA A 149 -0.56 -14.71 -9.24
N GLU A 150 -1.31 -13.88 -9.97
CA GLU A 150 -2.74 -13.68 -9.73
C GLU A 150 -3.56 -14.92 -10.12
N ALA A 151 -3.20 -15.65 -11.17
CA ALA A 151 -3.83 -16.92 -11.52
C ALA A 151 -3.62 -17.96 -10.40
N VAL A 152 -2.37 -18.11 -9.93
CA VAL A 152 -2.04 -18.99 -8.79
C VAL A 152 -2.80 -18.57 -7.52
N ARG A 153 -2.88 -17.28 -7.23
CA ARG A 153 -3.63 -16.78 -6.08
C ARG A 153 -5.11 -17.20 -6.13
N LYS A 154 -5.75 -17.12 -7.30
CA LYS A 154 -7.15 -17.54 -7.46
C LYS A 154 -7.34 -19.02 -7.18
N GLU A 155 -6.43 -19.87 -7.64
CA GLU A 155 -6.46 -21.31 -7.36
C GLU A 155 -6.22 -21.59 -5.86
N LEU A 156 -5.29 -20.87 -5.23
CA LEU A 156 -5.04 -20.99 -3.80
C LEU A 156 -6.25 -20.56 -2.95
N VAL A 157 -7.03 -19.57 -3.37
CA VAL A 157 -8.28 -19.20 -2.67
C VAL A 157 -9.26 -20.36 -2.70
N VAL A 158 -9.46 -20.98 -3.85
CA VAL A 158 -10.37 -22.15 -3.98
C VAL A 158 -9.87 -23.32 -3.12
N PHE A 159 -8.56 -23.60 -3.14
CA PHE A 159 -7.95 -24.62 -2.31
C PHE A 159 -8.15 -24.32 -0.81
N ALA A 160 -7.95 -23.09 -0.39
CA ALA A 160 -8.12 -22.65 0.99
C ALA A 160 -9.57 -22.78 1.47
N GLU A 161 -10.55 -22.45 0.63
CA GLU A 161 -11.98 -22.65 0.93
C GLU A 161 -12.32 -24.14 1.16
N GLN A 162 -11.70 -25.03 0.38
CA GLN A 162 -11.92 -26.49 0.51
C GLN A 162 -11.23 -27.10 1.75
N THR A 163 -10.09 -26.56 2.14
CA THR A 163 -9.25 -27.10 3.22
C THR A 163 -9.42 -26.38 4.55
N GLY A 164 -10.10 -25.22 4.55
CA GLY A 164 -10.25 -24.38 5.75
C GLY A 164 -8.99 -23.61 6.15
N LEU A 165 -7.99 -23.56 5.27
CA LEU A 165 -6.76 -22.78 5.45
C LEU A 165 -6.96 -21.30 5.08
N ASP A 166 -6.10 -20.43 5.59
CA ASP A 166 -6.06 -19.02 5.22
C ASP A 166 -4.79 -18.72 4.41
N ILE A 167 -4.97 -18.31 3.15
CA ILE A 167 -3.83 -18.05 2.24
C ILE A 167 -2.93 -16.90 2.69
N TYR A 168 -3.39 -16.05 3.62
CA TYR A 168 -2.65 -14.89 4.11
C TYR A 168 -2.05 -15.11 5.51
N ASP A 169 -2.66 -15.97 6.33
CA ASP A 169 -2.26 -16.16 7.72
C ASP A 169 -1.49 -17.46 7.96
N ASP A 170 -1.70 -18.51 7.14
CA ASP A 170 -1.14 -19.85 7.39
C ASP A 170 0.24 -20.10 6.75
N GLY A 171 0.85 -19.06 6.15
CA GLY A 171 2.22 -19.12 5.62
C GLY A 171 2.41 -20.14 4.50
N LEU A 172 1.42 -20.29 3.61
CA LEU A 172 1.45 -21.25 2.51
C LEU A 172 2.57 -20.92 1.51
N ILE A 173 3.29 -21.95 1.06
CA ILE A 173 4.30 -21.86 0.01
C ILE A 173 3.80 -22.62 -1.21
N ALA A 174 3.58 -21.89 -2.32
CA ALA A 174 3.17 -22.50 -3.59
C ALA A 174 4.37 -22.71 -4.50
N TYR A 175 4.67 -23.96 -4.83
CA TYR A 175 5.67 -24.31 -5.84
C TYR A 175 5.00 -24.37 -7.21
N THR A 176 5.60 -23.66 -8.18
CA THR A 176 5.03 -23.55 -9.52
C THR A 176 6.05 -23.99 -10.57
N THR A 177 5.59 -24.22 -11.80
CA THR A 177 6.42 -24.58 -12.96
C THR A 177 6.93 -23.37 -13.74
N LEU A 178 6.77 -22.14 -13.21
CA LEU A 178 7.21 -20.92 -13.86
C LEU A 178 8.74 -20.88 -14.00
N ASP A 179 9.24 -20.81 -15.22
CA ASP A 179 10.65 -20.49 -15.49
C ASP A 179 10.82 -18.97 -15.61
N SER A 180 11.54 -18.37 -14.66
CA SER A 180 11.75 -16.93 -14.59
C SER A 180 12.49 -16.35 -15.80
N ARG A 181 13.36 -17.13 -16.45
CA ARG A 181 14.11 -16.71 -17.65
C ARG A 181 13.19 -16.67 -18.86
N MET A 182 12.35 -17.70 -19.03
CA MET A 182 11.35 -17.73 -20.10
C MET A 182 10.33 -16.60 -19.92
N GLN A 183 9.89 -16.33 -18.71
CA GLN A 183 8.98 -15.22 -18.41
C GLN A 183 9.61 -13.87 -18.76
N ALA A 184 10.88 -13.65 -18.40
CA ALA A 184 11.57 -12.41 -18.73
C ALA A 184 11.72 -12.22 -20.25
N MET A 185 12.03 -13.29 -21.00
CA MET A 185 12.09 -13.24 -22.46
C MET A 185 10.72 -12.97 -23.09
N ALA A 186 9.66 -13.60 -22.59
CA ALA A 186 8.29 -13.35 -23.05
C ALA A 186 7.86 -11.91 -22.80
N GLN A 187 8.15 -11.37 -21.61
CA GLN A 187 7.84 -9.98 -21.28
C GLN A 187 8.60 -9.02 -22.21
N ALA A 188 9.89 -9.23 -22.41
CA ALA A 188 10.70 -8.41 -23.31
C ALA A 188 10.19 -8.45 -24.76
N ALA A 189 9.71 -9.61 -25.22
CA ALA A 189 9.12 -9.75 -26.54
C ALA A 189 7.81 -8.93 -26.66
N VAL A 190 6.93 -9.02 -25.66
CA VAL A 190 5.69 -8.24 -25.62
C VAL A 190 6.00 -6.75 -25.59
N ASP A 191 6.88 -6.32 -24.68
CA ASP A 191 7.23 -4.89 -24.51
C ASP A 191 7.86 -4.28 -25.77
N SER A 192 8.57 -5.10 -26.57
CA SER A 192 9.17 -4.65 -27.82
C SER A 192 8.20 -4.53 -28.99
N VAL A 193 7.17 -5.40 -29.02
CA VAL A 193 6.24 -5.49 -30.17
C VAL A 193 4.95 -4.70 -29.92
N LEU A 194 4.49 -4.65 -28.68
CA LEU A 194 3.21 -4.02 -28.33
C LEU A 194 3.10 -2.55 -28.77
N PRO A 195 4.10 -1.67 -28.58
CA PRO A 195 4.03 -0.30 -29.02
C PRO A 195 3.87 -0.16 -30.56
N CYS A 196 4.46 -1.09 -31.30
CA CYS A 196 4.31 -1.12 -32.74
C CYS A 196 2.89 -1.53 -33.19
N LEU A 197 2.32 -2.51 -32.49
CA LEU A 197 0.93 -2.92 -32.73
C LEU A 197 -0.09 -1.86 -32.30
N GLU A 198 0.15 -1.16 -31.21
CA GLU A 198 -0.67 -0.01 -30.78
C GLU A 198 -0.66 1.10 -31.84
N ALA A 199 0.50 1.44 -32.35
CA ALA A 199 0.62 2.45 -33.41
C ALA A 199 -0.13 2.06 -34.70
N VAL A 200 -0.10 0.78 -35.07
CA VAL A 200 -0.85 0.26 -36.24
C VAL A 200 -2.35 0.30 -35.95
N ALA A 201 -2.77 -0.12 -34.77
CA ALA A 201 -4.17 -0.10 -34.36
C ALA A 201 -4.71 1.34 -34.31
N ASP A 202 -3.96 2.27 -33.74
CA ASP A 202 -4.34 3.69 -33.70
C ASP A 202 -4.48 4.29 -35.11
N TRP A 203 -3.59 3.88 -36.03
CA TRP A 203 -3.67 4.31 -37.44
C TRP A 203 -4.91 3.74 -38.12
N GLU A 204 -5.17 2.44 -38.00
CA GLU A 204 -6.36 1.79 -38.57
C GLU A 204 -7.67 2.33 -38.00
N TRP A 205 -7.69 2.63 -36.70
CA TRP A 205 -8.88 3.14 -36.01
C TRP A 205 -9.08 4.64 -36.12
N SER A 206 -8.08 5.39 -36.55
CA SER A 206 -8.23 6.83 -36.80
C SER A 206 -9.25 7.14 -37.89
N ASP A 207 -9.42 6.25 -38.86
CA ASP A 207 -10.36 6.38 -39.95
C ASP A 207 -11.79 5.86 -39.63
N VAL A 208 -11.97 5.19 -38.48
CA VAL A 208 -13.27 4.71 -38.03
C VAL A 208 -13.96 5.82 -37.22
N GLY A 209 -15.15 6.23 -37.65
CA GLY A 209 -15.95 7.23 -36.96
C GLY A 209 -16.22 6.85 -35.50
N THR A 210 -16.32 7.86 -34.63
CA THR A 210 -16.46 7.68 -33.17
C THR A 210 -17.67 6.87 -32.74
N ASP A 211 -18.68 6.74 -33.59
CA ASP A 211 -19.92 5.99 -33.32
C ASP A 211 -19.78 4.46 -33.46
N GLU A 212 -18.72 3.97 -34.10
CA GLU A 212 -18.50 2.54 -34.31
C GLU A 212 -17.50 1.92 -33.28
N ARG A 213 -16.93 2.70 -32.39
CA ARG A 213 -16.08 2.20 -31.30
C ARG A 213 -16.95 1.66 -30.18
N VAL A 214 -17.39 0.43 -30.33
CA VAL A 214 -18.11 -0.29 -29.27
C VAL A 214 -17.11 -1.08 -28.44
N TRP A 215 -16.84 -0.57 -27.23
CA TRP A 215 -16.17 -1.32 -26.15
C TRP A 215 -16.96 -1.20 -24.87
#